data_5e4003881b6e4854b0cb56d0c9bf345f
#
_entry.id   5e4003881b6e4854b0cb56d0c9bf345f
#
_cell.length_a   1.000
_cell.length_b   1.000
_cell.length_c   1.000
_cell.angle_alpha   90.00
_cell.angle_beta   90.00
_cell.angle_gamma   90.00
#
_symmetry.space_group_name_H-M   'P 1'
#
loop_
_entity.id
_entity.type
_entity.pdbx_description
1 polymer ?
#
loop_
_entity_poly.entity_id
_entity_poly.type
_entity_poly.pdbx_seq_one_letter_code
_entity_poly.pdbx_strand_id
1 'polypeptide(L)'
;KLSTLTNDELRAKTSDFKNQIADFIKPEKDEIKKLKAKGAGRETSWLKGEEGFIPDELQPGVDRPKIQLDNNEKESLYKEIDTLEETVISKTEEILNNLLPEAFAVIKETAKRFLEDDHLEVIATENDKELAATKDFLNIDGDNAFYKTSWDAAGIEIVWDMVHYDVQLIGGVVLHQGKIAEMQTGEGKTLSATLPIYLNALAG
;
A
#
# COMPACT_ATOMS: atom_id res chain seq x y z
N LYS A 1 -21.59 -4.17 5.99
CA LYS A 1 -20.57 -5.14 6.44
C LYS A 1 -19.42 -4.47 7.22
N LEU A 2 -18.86 -3.33 6.76
CA LEU A 2 -17.74 -2.67 7.45
C LEU A 2 -18.16 -2.03 8.78
N SER A 3 -19.38 -1.52 8.88
CA SER A 3 -19.91 -0.89 10.11
C SER A 3 -20.00 -1.81 11.33
N THR A 4 -19.87 -3.13 11.14
CA THR A 4 -19.87 -4.12 12.24
C THR A 4 -18.47 -4.49 12.71
N LEU A 5 -17.42 -4.04 12.01
CA LEU A 5 -16.04 -4.29 12.38
C LEU A 5 -15.61 -3.38 13.55
N THR A 6 -14.72 -3.86 14.40
CA THR A 6 -14.00 -3.01 15.35
C THR A 6 -13.06 -2.04 14.62
N ASN A 7 -12.51 -1.04 15.32
CA ASN A 7 -11.55 -0.12 14.73
C ASN A 7 -10.27 -0.84 14.29
N ASP A 8 -9.80 -1.83 15.08
CA ASP A 8 -8.63 -2.64 14.73
C ASP A 8 -8.87 -3.52 13.51
N GLU A 9 -10.05 -4.14 13.40
CA GLU A 9 -10.43 -4.93 12.22
C GLU A 9 -10.55 -4.06 10.97
N LEU A 10 -11.09 -2.85 11.09
CA LEU A 10 -11.16 -1.89 9.99
C LEU A 10 -9.76 -1.44 9.55
N ARG A 11 -8.87 -1.15 10.51
CA ARG A 11 -7.47 -0.80 10.29
C ARG A 11 -6.70 -1.94 9.61
N ALA A 12 -6.93 -3.18 10.04
CA ALA A 12 -6.31 -4.38 9.48
C ALA A 12 -6.63 -4.59 7.98
N LYS A 13 -7.75 -4.06 7.47
CA LYS A 13 -8.09 -4.10 6.04
C LYS A 13 -6.99 -3.55 5.14
N THR A 14 -6.26 -2.52 5.58
CA THR A 14 -5.12 -1.98 4.82
C THR A 14 -4.02 -3.02 4.63
N SER A 15 -3.70 -3.79 5.66
CA SER A 15 -2.72 -4.87 5.57
C SER A 15 -3.24 -6.03 4.72
N ASP A 16 -4.53 -6.38 4.85
CA ASP A 16 -5.17 -7.41 4.04
C ASP A 16 -5.10 -7.06 2.54
N PHE A 17 -5.39 -5.81 2.17
CA PHE A 17 -5.28 -5.35 0.78
C PHE A 17 -3.85 -5.43 0.25
N LYS A 18 -2.87 -4.98 1.03
CA LYS A 18 -1.45 -5.09 0.67
C LYS A 18 -1.02 -6.54 0.45
N ASN A 19 -1.46 -7.46 1.31
CA ASN A 19 -1.17 -8.88 1.18
C ASN A 19 -1.82 -9.46 -0.08
N GLN A 20 -3.09 -9.14 -0.36
CA GLN A 20 -3.77 -9.60 -1.57
C GLN A 20 -3.05 -9.13 -2.84
N ILE A 21 -2.61 -7.86 -2.88
CA ILE A 21 -1.84 -7.33 -4.02
C ILE A 21 -0.51 -8.08 -4.15
N ALA A 22 0.23 -8.20 -3.04
CA ALA A 22 1.53 -8.88 -3.03
C ALA A 22 1.43 -10.32 -3.51
N ASP A 23 0.44 -11.08 -3.02
CA ASP A 23 0.21 -12.47 -3.41
C ASP A 23 -0.19 -12.61 -4.88
N PHE A 24 -0.99 -11.66 -5.40
CA PHE A 24 -1.47 -11.68 -6.78
C PHE A 24 -0.35 -11.47 -7.81
N ILE A 25 0.64 -10.62 -7.50
CA ILE A 25 1.77 -10.31 -8.39
C ILE A 25 3.05 -11.10 -8.06
N LYS A 26 3.03 -11.90 -7.00
CA LYS A 26 4.19 -12.65 -6.52
C LYS A 26 4.82 -13.57 -7.58
N PRO A 27 4.05 -14.36 -8.36
CA PRO A 27 4.63 -15.27 -9.35
C PRO A 27 5.53 -14.55 -10.36
N GLU A 28 5.08 -13.42 -10.90
CA GLU A 28 5.83 -12.63 -11.87
C GLU A 28 7.06 -11.96 -11.21
N LYS A 29 6.89 -11.40 -10.01
CA LYS A 29 8.01 -10.80 -9.26
C LYS A 29 9.09 -11.83 -8.93
N ASP A 30 8.71 -13.04 -8.54
CA ASP A 30 9.66 -14.13 -8.27
C ASP A 30 10.39 -14.55 -9.55
N GLU A 31 9.72 -14.60 -10.69
CA GLU A 31 10.34 -14.92 -11.98
C GLU A 31 11.30 -13.83 -12.44
N ILE A 32 10.90 -12.56 -12.36
CA ILE A 32 11.77 -11.40 -12.62
C ILE A 32 13.04 -11.48 -11.75
N LYS A 33 12.89 -11.81 -10.47
CA LYS A 33 14.03 -11.94 -9.55
C LYS A 33 14.99 -13.04 -9.99
N LYS A 34 14.49 -14.19 -10.44
CA LYS A 34 15.30 -15.29 -10.97
C LYS A 34 16.06 -14.87 -12.25
N LEU A 35 15.34 -14.24 -13.18
CA LEU A 35 15.95 -13.79 -14.44
C LEU A 35 17.02 -12.73 -14.19
N LYS A 36 16.77 -11.75 -13.32
CA LYS A 36 17.76 -10.74 -12.91
C LYS A 36 18.99 -11.38 -12.25
N ALA A 37 18.81 -12.40 -11.41
CA ALA A 37 19.92 -13.15 -10.83
C ALA A 37 20.74 -13.90 -11.90
N LYS A 38 20.09 -14.56 -12.86
CA LYS A 38 20.71 -15.22 -14.01
C LYS A 38 21.50 -14.21 -14.86
N GLY A 39 20.92 -13.05 -15.15
CA GLY A 39 21.60 -11.98 -15.91
C GLY A 39 22.84 -11.42 -15.21
N ALA A 40 22.82 -11.40 -13.87
CA ALA A 40 23.99 -11.02 -13.06
C ALA A 40 25.06 -12.13 -12.93
N GLY A 41 24.89 -13.28 -13.63
CA GLY A 41 25.82 -14.42 -13.57
C GLY A 41 25.75 -15.19 -12.25
N ARG A 42 24.65 -15.13 -11.52
CA ARG A 42 24.43 -15.84 -10.25
C ARG A 42 23.60 -17.10 -10.46
N GLU A 43 23.94 -18.18 -9.77
CA GLU A 43 23.06 -19.34 -9.72
C GLU A 43 21.77 -19.03 -8.94
N THR A 44 20.64 -19.55 -9.45
CA THR A 44 19.32 -19.29 -8.88
C THR A 44 18.84 -20.36 -7.89
N SER A 45 19.66 -21.37 -7.62
CA SER A 45 19.34 -22.50 -6.72
C SER A 45 18.97 -22.08 -5.30
N TRP A 46 19.49 -20.95 -4.83
CA TRP A 46 19.26 -20.40 -3.49
C TRP A 46 17.94 -19.62 -3.35
N LEU A 47 17.21 -19.38 -4.44
CA LEU A 47 15.90 -18.71 -4.40
C LEU A 47 14.76 -19.62 -3.87
N LYS A 48 15.04 -20.87 -3.58
CA LYS A 48 14.11 -21.80 -2.93
C LYS A 48 14.24 -21.65 -1.41
N GLY A 49 13.62 -20.60 -0.86
CA GLY A 49 13.32 -20.29 0.53
C GLY A 49 13.71 -21.30 1.63
N GLU A 50 15.00 -21.47 1.90
CA GLU A 50 15.46 -22.18 3.11
C GLU A 50 15.79 -21.14 4.19
N GLU A 51 15.18 -21.31 5.37
CA GLU A 51 15.51 -20.54 6.57
C GLU A 51 17.01 -20.73 6.90
N GLY A 52 17.77 -19.62 6.89
CA GLY A 52 19.20 -19.64 7.21
C GLY A 52 20.12 -19.10 6.12
N PHE A 53 19.57 -18.53 5.04
CA PHE A 53 20.37 -17.99 3.94
C PHE A 53 21.18 -16.76 4.38
N ILE A 54 22.53 -16.84 4.22
CA ILE A 54 23.45 -15.70 4.35
C ILE A 54 23.68 -15.11 2.96
N PRO A 55 23.36 -13.83 2.67
CA PRO A 55 23.61 -13.19 1.38
C PRO A 55 25.07 -13.31 0.94
N ASP A 56 25.29 -13.44 -0.38
CA ASP A 56 26.62 -13.61 -0.98
C ASP A 56 27.65 -12.54 -0.58
N GLU A 57 27.20 -11.35 -0.24
CA GLU A 57 28.02 -10.22 0.25
C GLU A 57 28.72 -10.50 1.59
N LEU A 58 28.25 -11.51 2.33
CA LEU A 58 28.73 -11.84 3.67
C LEU A 58 29.61 -13.13 3.73
N GLN A 59 29.88 -13.77 2.59
CA GLN A 59 30.74 -14.96 2.54
C GLN A 59 32.02 -14.69 1.72
N PRO A 60 33.12 -14.20 2.33
CA PRO A 60 34.36 -14.03 1.63
C PRO A 60 35.02 -15.38 1.32
N GLY A 61 35.37 -15.62 0.05
CA GLY A 61 36.27 -16.70 -0.36
C GLY A 61 35.62 -17.91 -1.06
N VAL A 62 34.36 -17.88 -1.45
CA VAL A 62 33.76 -18.93 -2.27
C VAL A 62 33.81 -18.54 -3.75
N ASP A 63 34.71 -19.21 -4.52
CA ASP A 63 34.78 -19.03 -5.97
C ASP A 63 33.63 -19.81 -6.61
N ARG A 64 32.57 -19.10 -7.05
CA ARG A 64 31.38 -19.68 -7.67
C ARG A 64 31.46 -19.53 -9.18
N PRO A 65 31.01 -20.53 -9.95
CA PRO A 65 31.02 -20.44 -11.41
C PRO A 65 30.12 -19.28 -11.84
N LYS A 66 30.66 -18.27 -12.48
CA LYS A 66 29.91 -17.16 -13.10
C LYS A 66 29.32 -17.69 -14.40
N ILE A 67 28.02 -17.70 -14.52
CA ILE A 67 27.33 -17.97 -15.78
C ILE A 67 27.64 -16.79 -16.71
N GLN A 68 28.48 -17.02 -17.74
CA GLN A 68 28.73 -16.01 -18.77
C GLN A 68 27.71 -16.20 -19.89
N LEU A 69 26.71 -15.31 -19.90
CA LEU A 69 25.77 -15.20 -21.00
C LEU A 69 26.39 -14.43 -22.15
N ASP A 70 26.15 -14.87 -23.41
CA ASP A 70 26.49 -14.08 -24.57
C ASP A 70 25.58 -12.83 -24.71
N ASN A 71 25.89 -11.95 -25.66
CA ASN A 71 25.13 -10.71 -25.83
C ASN A 71 23.70 -10.97 -26.31
N ASN A 72 23.44 -12.00 -27.11
CA ASN A 72 22.12 -12.34 -27.61
C ASN A 72 21.25 -12.95 -26.49
N GLU A 73 21.85 -13.81 -25.66
CA GLU A 73 21.20 -14.38 -24.48
C GLU A 73 20.83 -13.30 -23.48
N LYS A 74 21.69 -12.31 -23.24
CA LYS A 74 21.37 -11.16 -22.38
C LYS A 74 20.22 -10.32 -22.95
N GLU A 75 20.27 -10.03 -24.25
CA GLU A 75 19.20 -9.26 -24.89
C GLU A 75 17.84 -9.97 -24.80
N SER A 76 17.81 -11.28 -25.03
CA SER A 76 16.60 -12.09 -24.89
C SER A 76 16.08 -12.08 -23.46
N LEU A 77 16.98 -12.21 -22.48
CA LEU A 77 16.63 -12.19 -21.06
C LEU A 77 16.08 -10.85 -20.61
N TYR A 78 16.63 -9.73 -21.06
CA TYR A 78 16.09 -8.40 -20.73
C TYR A 78 14.72 -8.17 -21.36
N LYS A 79 14.48 -8.61 -22.60
CA LYS A 79 13.14 -8.57 -23.22
C LYS A 79 12.12 -9.37 -22.45
N GLU A 80 12.50 -10.53 -21.93
CA GLU A 80 11.62 -11.35 -21.08
C GLU A 80 11.30 -10.64 -19.75
N ILE A 81 12.29 -10.02 -19.12
CA ILE A 81 12.11 -9.21 -17.91
C ILE A 81 11.15 -8.05 -18.18
N ASP A 82 11.36 -7.30 -19.26
CA ASP A 82 10.50 -6.16 -19.63
C ASP A 82 9.03 -6.60 -19.82
N THR A 83 8.82 -7.74 -20.50
CA THR A 83 7.46 -8.31 -20.68
C THR A 83 6.81 -8.71 -19.35
N LEU A 84 7.59 -9.27 -18.42
CA LEU A 84 7.10 -9.62 -17.09
C LEU A 84 6.82 -8.37 -16.26
N GLU A 85 7.64 -7.33 -16.36
CA GLU A 85 7.40 -6.04 -15.68
C GLU A 85 6.11 -5.38 -16.19
N GLU A 86 5.85 -5.38 -17.48
CA GLU A 86 4.57 -4.95 -18.06
C GLU A 86 3.40 -5.79 -17.53
N THR A 87 3.58 -7.10 -17.40
CA THR A 87 2.57 -8.00 -16.83
C THR A 87 2.29 -7.68 -15.35
N VAL A 88 3.32 -7.36 -14.57
CA VAL A 88 3.17 -6.93 -13.16
C VAL A 88 2.35 -5.64 -13.08
N ILE A 89 2.61 -4.66 -13.96
CA ILE A 89 1.86 -3.40 -14.01
C ILE A 89 0.38 -3.70 -14.30
N SER A 90 0.10 -4.46 -15.35
CA SER A 90 -1.28 -4.82 -15.75
C SER A 90 -2.03 -5.58 -14.65
N LYS A 91 -1.39 -6.55 -14.00
CA LYS A 91 -1.97 -7.28 -12.87
C LYS A 91 -2.19 -6.38 -11.64
N THR A 92 -1.29 -5.44 -11.40
CA THR A 92 -1.46 -4.47 -10.31
C THR A 92 -2.69 -3.59 -10.56
N GLU A 93 -2.90 -3.11 -11.78
CA GLU A 93 -4.10 -2.37 -12.15
C GLU A 93 -5.37 -3.21 -12.00
N GLU A 94 -5.33 -4.48 -12.41
CA GLU A 94 -6.46 -5.41 -12.27
C GLU A 94 -6.84 -5.60 -10.81
N ILE A 95 -5.89 -5.92 -9.94
CA ILE A 95 -6.20 -6.14 -8.52
C ILE A 95 -6.64 -4.87 -7.81
N LEU A 96 -6.07 -3.70 -8.14
CA LEU A 96 -6.51 -2.42 -7.60
C LEU A 96 -7.95 -2.10 -7.99
N ASN A 97 -8.34 -2.36 -9.25
CA ASN A 97 -9.73 -2.21 -9.71
C ASN A 97 -10.69 -3.14 -8.95
N ASN A 98 -10.27 -4.37 -8.63
CA ASN A 98 -11.06 -5.32 -7.86
C ASN A 98 -11.21 -4.88 -6.39
N LEU A 99 -10.18 -4.29 -5.80
CA LEU A 99 -10.17 -3.80 -4.41
C LEU A 99 -10.85 -2.44 -4.25
N LEU A 100 -10.96 -1.64 -5.30
CA LEU A 100 -11.45 -0.26 -5.27
C LEU A 100 -12.75 -0.07 -4.48
N PRO A 101 -13.82 -0.86 -4.69
CA PRO A 101 -15.08 -0.63 -3.96
C PRO A 101 -14.91 -0.82 -2.44
N GLU A 102 -14.15 -1.84 -2.02
CA GLU A 102 -13.94 -2.11 -0.60
C GLU A 102 -12.96 -1.11 0.02
N ALA A 103 -11.89 -0.74 -0.67
CA ALA A 103 -10.92 0.25 -0.23
C ALA A 103 -11.57 1.63 -0.02
N PHE A 104 -12.42 2.08 -0.97
CA PHE A 104 -13.16 3.33 -0.82
C PHE A 104 -14.17 3.27 0.32
N ALA A 105 -14.82 2.11 0.50
CA ALA A 105 -15.74 1.91 1.62
C ALA A 105 -15.00 1.96 2.98
N VAL A 106 -13.78 1.43 3.09
CA VAL A 106 -12.95 1.53 4.30
C VAL A 106 -12.64 2.98 4.63
N ILE A 107 -12.22 3.79 3.65
CA ILE A 107 -11.95 5.22 3.87
C ILE A 107 -13.23 5.97 4.29
N LYS A 108 -14.35 5.73 3.61
CA LYS A 108 -15.65 6.37 3.96
C LYS A 108 -16.11 5.96 5.36
N GLU A 109 -15.99 4.69 5.74
CA GLU A 109 -16.35 4.20 7.07
C GLU A 109 -15.43 4.79 8.14
N THR A 110 -14.13 4.89 7.89
CA THR A 110 -13.20 5.53 8.82
C THR A 110 -13.56 7.00 9.02
N ALA A 111 -13.80 7.75 7.95
CA ALA A 111 -14.23 9.14 8.02
C ALA A 111 -15.53 9.33 8.80
N LYS A 112 -16.48 8.39 8.63
CA LYS A 112 -17.75 8.39 9.35
C LYS A 112 -17.55 8.18 10.86
N ARG A 113 -16.67 7.26 11.27
CA ARG A 113 -16.35 7.02 12.69
C ARG A 113 -15.72 8.25 13.34
N PHE A 114 -14.81 8.94 12.63
CA PHE A 114 -14.26 10.21 13.10
C PHE A 114 -15.34 11.31 13.28
N LEU A 115 -16.44 11.25 12.54
CA LEU A 115 -17.56 12.17 12.70
C LEU A 115 -18.49 11.79 13.87
N GLU A 116 -18.71 10.49 14.08
CA GLU A 116 -19.73 9.97 15.02
C GLU A 116 -19.19 9.75 16.44
N ASP A 117 -17.87 9.52 16.58
CA ASP A 117 -17.20 9.21 17.85
C ASP A 117 -16.35 10.39 18.33
N ASP A 118 -16.18 10.55 19.64
CA ASP A 118 -15.32 11.58 20.22
C ASP A 118 -13.82 11.29 19.99
N HIS A 119 -13.46 10.01 19.89
CA HIS A 119 -12.14 9.51 19.57
C HIS A 119 -12.21 8.08 19.02
N LEU A 120 -11.19 7.67 18.28
CA LEU A 120 -11.06 6.28 17.83
C LEU A 120 -10.00 5.57 18.64
N GLU A 121 -10.39 4.49 19.30
CA GLU A 121 -9.50 3.62 20.05
C GLU A 121 -9.06 2.44 19.19
N VAL A 122 -7.76 2.15 19.20
CA VAL A 122 -7.13 1.01 18.52
C VAL A 122 -5.98 0.47 19.38
N ILE A 123 -5.56 -0.77 19.13
CA ILE A 123 -4.33 -1.32 19.73
C ILE A 123 -3.13 -0.54 19.20
N ALA A 124 -2.28 -0.03 20.09
CA ALA A 124 -1.14 0.79 19.72
C ALA A 124 -0.05 -0.01 19.00
N THR A 125 0.35 0.45 17.84
CA THR A 125 1.54 -0.04 17.12
C THR A 125 2.76 0.81 17.46
N GLU A 126 3.96 0.37 17.09
CA GLU A 126 5.19 1.18 17.26
C GLU A 126 5.09 2.50 16.48
N ASN A 127 4.50 2.48 15.29
CA ASN A 127 4.26 3.70 14.51
C ASN A 127 3.32 4.69 15.23
N ASP A 128 2.31 4.20 15.95
CA ASP A 128 1.42 5.06 16.75
C ASP A 128 2.18 5.71 17.91
N LYS A 129 3.07 4.98 18.57
CA LYS A 129 3.92 5.49 19.66
C LYS A 129 4.88 6.57 19.16
N GLU A 130 5.53 6.35 18.00
CA GLU A 130 6.39 7.35 17.37
C GLU A 130 5.59 8.60 16.96
N LEU A 131 4.40 8.42 16.40
CA LEU A 131 3.54 9.51 15.98
C LEU A 131 3.04 10.33 17.18
N ALA A 132 2.63 9.66 18.26
CA ALA A 132 2.17 10.32 19.50
C ALA A 132 3.25 11.17 20.16
N ALA A 133 4.53 10.85 19.98
CA ALA A 133 5.65 11.66 20.49
C ALA A 133 5.75 13.03 19.80
N THR A 134 5.13 13.23 18.64
CA THR A 134 5.26 14.44 17.83
C THR A 134 3.93 15.10 17.46
N LYS A 135 2.80 14.43 17.73
CA LYS A 135 1.46 14.86 17.29
C LYS A 135 0.47 14.87 18.44
N ASP A 136 -0.21 15.99 18.62
CA ASP A 136 -1.17 16.22 19.73
C ASP A 136 -2.54 15.54 19.50
N PHE A 137 -2.82 15.10 18.29
CA PHE A 137 -4.08 14.42 17.96
C PHE A 137 -4.10 12.94 18.30
N LEU A 138 -2.99 12.39 18.82
CA LEU A 138 -2.84 10.99 19.18
C LEU A 138 -2.29 10.86 20.58
N ASN A 139 -2.97 10.10 21.44
CA ASN A 139 -2.53 9.77 22.80
C ASN A 139 -2.33 8.26 22.92
N ILE A 140 -1.34 7.84 23.71
CA ILE A 140 -1.12 6.44 24.05
C ILE A 140 -1.46 6.27 25.55
N ASP A 141 -2.27 5.26 25.87
CA ASP A 141 -2.52 4.83 27.25
C ASP A 141 -2.43 3.30 27.30
N GLY A 142 -1.40 2.81 28.00
CA GLY A 142 -1.07 1.38 28.04
C GLY A 142 -0.81 0.81 26.65
N ASP A 143 -1.61 -0.18 26.27
CA ASP A 143 -1.52 -0.86 24.97
C ASP A 143 -2.45 -0.24 23.90
N ASN A 144 -3.17 0.85 24.22
CA ASN A 144 -4.13 1.47 23.33
C ASN A 144 -3.66 2.83 22.83
N ALA A 145 -4.02 3.13 21.59
CA ALA A 145 -3.85 4.41 20.93
C ALA A 145 -5.22 5.07 20.72
N PHE A 146 -5.33 6.33 21.11
CA PHE A 146 -6.56 7.14 21.04
C PHE A 146 -6.36 8.28 20.04
N TYR A 147 -6.98 8.15 18.89
CA TYR A 147 -6.99 9.18 17.85
C TYR A 147 -8.11 10.19 18.14
N LYS A 148 -7.76 11.42 18.42
CA LYS A 148 -8.72 12.52 18.60
C LYS A 148 -9.40 12.84 17.28
N THR A 149 -10.66 13.25 17.36
CA THR A 149 -11.45 13.74 16.22
C THR A 149 -11.34 15.26 16.06
N SER A 150 -10.57 15.93 16.91
CA SER A 150 -10.23 17.35 16.81
C SER A 150 -8.72 17.58 16.95
N TRP A 151 -8.25 18.66 16.35
CA TRP A 151 -6.84 19.10 16.42
C TRP A 151 -6.73 20.63 16.35
N ASP A 152 -5.62 21.17 16.82
CA ASP A 152 -5.30 22.59 16.64
C ASP A 152 -4.69 22.81 15.24
N ALA A 153 -5.24 23.78 14.52
CA ALA A 153 -4.72 24.25 13.26
C ALA A 153 -4.44 25.76 13.34
N ALA A 154 -3.21 26.13 13.64
CA ALA A 154 -2.75 27.50 13.79
C ALA A 154 -3.54 28.31 14.84
N GLY A 155 -3.85 27.70 15.98
CA GLY A 155 -4.56 28.32 17.10
C GLY A 155 -6.10 28.29 16.98
N ILE A 156 -6.61 27.53 16.01
CA ILE A 156 -8.05 27.29 15.83
C ILE A 156 -8.29 25.80 15.98
N GLU A 157 -9.21 25.42 16.88
CA GLU A 157 -9.65 24.04 16.98
C GLU A 157 -10.47 23.65 15.76
N ILE A 158 -10.03 22.62 15.07
CA ILE A 158 -10.74 22.00 13.95
C ILE A 158 -11.30 20.66 14.45
N VAL A 159 -12.57 20.42 14.25
CA VAL A 159 -13.22 19.14 14.50
C VAL A 159 -13.50 18.45 13.18
N TRP A 160 -13.27 17.14 13.10
CA TRP A 160 -13.56 16.38 11.90
C TRP A 160 -15.07 16.38 11.62
N ASP A 161 -15.48 16.89 10.47
CA ASP A 161 -16.87 16.98 10.02
C ASP A 161 -17.10 16.42 8.60
N MET A 162 -16.11 15.71 8.05
CA MET A 162 -16.09 15.31 6.65
C MET A 162 -16.38 13.81 6.48
N VAL A 163 -17.41 13.50 5.67
CA VAL A 163 -17.67 12.16 5.15
C VAL A 163 -17.86 12.26 3.63
N HIS A 164 -17.30 11.32 2.90
CA HIS A 164 -17.36 11.33 1.44
C HIS A 164 -18.81 11.24 0.92
N TYR A 165 -19.19 12.18 0.09
CA TYR A 165 -20.41 12.13 -0.71
C TYR A 165 -20.25 11.25 -1.94
N ASP A 166 -21.35 10.78 -2.53
CA ASP A 166 -21.32 9.90 -3.69
C ASP A 166 -20.63 10.53 -4.90
N VAL A 167 -20.79 11.86 -5.11
CA VAL A 167 -20.08 12.60 -6.18
C VAL A 167 -18.56 12.57 -5.98
N GLN A 168 -18.08 12.57 -4.73
CA GLN A 168 -16.65 12.48 -4.43
C GLN A 168 -16.12 11.05 -4.64
N LEU A 169 -16.92 10.02 -4.34
CA LEU A 169 -16.59 8.63 -4.67
C LEU A 169 -16.45 8.46 -6.20
N ILE A 170 -17.40 9.00 -6.97
CA ILE A 170 -17.34 9.01 -8.44
C ILE A 170 -16.08 9.72 -8.93
N GLY A 171 -15.80 10.92 -8.39
CA GLY A 171 -14.58 11.67 -8.68
C GLY A 171 -13.31 10.86 -8.41
N GLY A 172 -13.26 10.15 -7.27
CA GLY A 172 -12.16 9.27 -6.92
C GLY A 172 -11.95 8.12 -7.92
N VAL A 173 -13.04 7.49 -8.40
CA VAL A 173 -12.98 6.46 -9.44
C VAL A 173 -12.44 7.02 -10.75
N VAL A 174 -12.92 8.19 -11.18
CA VAL A 174 -12.47 8.87 -12.40
C VAL A 174 -10.97 9.17 -12.35
N LEU A 175 -10.50 9.68 -11.20
CA LEU A 175 -9.08 9.97 -10.98
C LEU A 175 -8.22 8.69 -10.97
N HIS A 176 -8.69 7.61 -10.33
CA HIS A 176 -7.99 6.32 -10.34
C HIS A 176 -7.83 5.77 -11.77
N GLN A 177 -8.81 6.00 -12.64
CA GLN A 177 -8.76 5.63 -14.06
C GLN A 177 -7.85 6.52 -14.92
N GLY A 178 -7.09 7.44 -14.33
CA GLY A 178 -6.22 8.36 -15.05
C GLY A 178 -6.96 9.43 -15.85
N LYS A 179 -8.24 9.68 -15.54
CA LYS A 179 -9.08 10.66 -16.20
C LYS A 179 -9.16 11.97 -15.42
N ILE A 180 -9.62 13.03 -16.06
CA ILE A 180 -9.85 14.33 -15.42
C ILE A 180 -11.24 14.34 -14.80
N ALA A 181 -11.32 14.61 -13.49
CA ALA A 181 -12.57 14.85 -12.78
C ALA A 181 -12.78 16.36 -12.63
N GLU A 182 -13.75 16.92 -13.35
CA GLU A 182 -14.16 18.31 -13.17
C GLU A 182 -15.13 18.41 -11.98
N MET A 183 -14.77 19.22 -10.99
CA MET A 183 -15.57 19.49 -9.78
C MET A 183 -15.57 21.00 -9.50
N GLN A 184 -16.74 21.52 -9.11
CA GLN A 184 -16.86 22.94 -8.77
C GLN A 184 -16.09 23.31 -7.49
N THR A 185 -15.84 24.61 -7.30
CA THR A 185 -15.23 25.10 -6.06
C THR A 185 -16.17 24.81 -4.88
N GLY A 186 -15.62 24.24 -3.81
CA GLY A 186 -16.38 23.85 -2.62
C GLY A 186 -16.89 22.40 -2.63
N GLU A 187 -16.82 21.65 -3.73
CA GLU A 187 -17.29 20.24 -3.80
C GLU A 187 -16.35 19.22 -3.15
N GLY A 188 -15.27 19.66 -2.48
CA GLY A 188 -14.37 18.78 -1.73
C GLY A 188 -13.40 18.00 -2.61
N LYS A 189 -12.77 18.64 -3.59
CA LYS A 189 -11.73 18.04 -4.48
C LYS A 189 -10.61 17.34 -3.70
N THR A 190 -10.14 17.94 -2.62
CA THR A 190 -9.10 17.38 -1.77
C THR A 190 -9.57 16.08 -1.14
N LEU A 191 -10.79 16.05 -0.61
CA LEU A 191 -11.36 14.84 0.00
C LEU A 191 -11.56 13.73 -1.04
N SER A 192 -12.05 14.08 -2.24
CA SER A 192 -12.16 13.14 -3.37
C SER A 192 -10.82 12.52 -3.76
N ALA A 193 -9.73 13.30 -3.75
CA ALA A 193 -8.40 12.84 -4.10
C ALA A 193 -7.81 11.84 -3.08
N THR A 194 -8.24 11.86 -1.82
CA THR A 194 -7.76 10.92 -0.80
C THR A 194 -8.05 9.46 -1.16
N LEU A 195 -9.15 9.21 -1.86
CA LEU A 195 -9.60 7.88 -2.25
C LEU A 195 -8.62 7.17 -3.21
N PRO A 196 -8.30 7.73 -4.39
CA PRO A 196 -7.34 7.11 -5.29
C PRO A 196 -5.91 7.14 -4.74
N ILE A 197 -5.54 8.15 -3.91
CA ILE A 197 -4.24 8.19 -3.25
C ILE A 197 -4.08 6.98 -2.34
N TYR A 198 -5.07 6.72 -1.47
CA TYR A 198 -5.05 5.54 -0.61
C TYR A 198 -4.97 4.25 -1.42
N LEU A 199 -5.85 4.06 -2.40
CA LEU A 199 -5.91 2.84 -3.20
C LEU A 199 -4.58 2.56 -3.92
N ASN A 200 -4.00 3.56 -4.59
CA ASN A 200 -2.75 3.38 -5.32
C ASN A 200 -1.54 3.18 -4.39
N ALA A 201 -1.53 3.81 -3.22
CA ALA A 201 -0.49 3.62 -2.20
C ALA A 201 -0.47 2.20 -1.59
N LEU A 202 -1.53 1.38 -1.78
CA LEU A 202 -1.53 -0.02 -1.35
C LEU A 202 -0.55 -0.88 -2.17
N ALA A 203 -0.26 -0.49 -3.40
CA ALA A 203 0.63 -1.22 -4.31
C ALA A 203 2.12 -0.87 -4.12
N GLY A 204 2.45 0.20 -3.38
CA GLY A 204 3.82 0.66 -3.09
C GLY A 204 4.21 1.89 -3.83
#